data_67945ce863db9ccbf19b75d724b54c14
#
_entry.id   67945ce863db9ccbf19b75d724b54c14
#
_cell.length_a   1.000
_cell.length_b   1.000
_cell.length_c   1.000
_cell.angle_alpha   90.00
_cell.angle_beta   90.00
_cell.angle_gamma   90.00
#
_symmetry.space_group_name_H-M   'P 1'
#
loop_
_entity.id
_entity.type
_entity.pdbx_description
1 polymer ?
#
loop_
_entity_poly.entity_id
_entity_poly.type
_entity_poly.pdbx_seq_one_letter_code
_entity_poly.pdbx_strand_id
1 'polypeptide(L)'
;PLHSQVHARLRGADFHDAYEADDALPQASAMDSWLAVVGRTPGWVDRAMDLRNAIVARIGLKDLGRLKPAQGGDRAYAVGDRVGIFSLQHLSEDEVVMTDADRHLDVWVSLLKLRAERKIVVSTVVHVHNALGRLYMLPVAPVHRLIVPAMLATS
;
A
#
# COMPACT_ATOMS: atom_id res chain seq x y z
N PRO A 1 9.15 8.72 6.21
CA PRO A 1 9.83 10.02 6.07
C PRO A 1 9.06 11.12 6.82
N LEU A 2 9.77 12.10 7.39
CA LEU A 2 9.17 13.20 8.17
C LEU A 2 8.26 14.11 7.33
N HIS A 3 8.51 14.19 6.02
CA HIS A 3 7.76 15.03 5.10
C HIS A 3 6.50 14.36 4.55
N SER A 4 6.34 13.06 4.76
CA SER A 4 5.17 12.31 4.27
C SER A 4 3.92 12.63 5.08
N GLN A 5 2.78 12.77 4.41
CA GLN A 5 1.47 12.94 5.05
C GLN A 5 1.12 11.74 5.96
N VAL A 6 1.61 10.54 5.63
CA VAL A 6 1.39 9.35 6.46
C VAL A 6 2.14 9.41 7.80
N HIS A 7 3.15 10.29 7.95
CA HIS A 7 3.90 10.44 9.20
C HIS A 7 2.98 10.80 10.38
N ALA A 8 1.95 11.60 10.14
CA ALA A 8 0.96 11.95 11.18
C ALA A 8 0.19 10.73 11.72
N ARG A 9 0.19 9.62 11.00
CA ARG A 9 -0.48 8.37 11.38
C ARG A 9 0.39 7.43 12.22
N LEU A 10 1.67 7.73 12.40
CA LEU A 10 2.58 6.87 13.20
C LEU A 10 2.23 6.82 14.68
N ARG A 11 1.59 7.87 15.21
CA ARG A 11 1.24 7.91 16.63
C ARG A 11 0.22 6.82 16.97
N GLY A 12 0.62 5.89 17.84
CA GLY A 12 -0.23 4.77 18.27
C GLY A 12 -0.35 3.64 17.24
N ALA A 13 0.48 3.60 16.20
CA ALA A 13 0.48 2.52 15.24
C ALA A 13 0.95 1.20 15.85
N ASP A 14 0.24 0.11 15.55
CA ASP A 14 0.59 -1.25 15.96
C ASP A 14 1.67 -1.87 15.06
N PHE A 15 1.69 -1.46 13.79
CA PHE A 15 2.72 -1.85 12.82
C PHE A 15 3.03 -0.67 11.90
N HIS A 16 4.30 -0.52 11.55
CA HIS A 16 4.73 0.40 10.50
C HIS A 16 6.04 -0.06 9.87
N ASP A 17 6.23 0.24 8.62
CA ASP A 17 7.50 0.10 7.90
C ASP A 17 7.63 1.16 6.79
N ALA A 18 8.84 1.29 6.27
CA ALA A 18 9.14 2.12 5.11
C ALA A 18 10.32 1.52 4.35
N TYR A 19 10.19 1.49 3.03
CA TYR A 19 11.21 0.96 2.12
C TYR A 19 11.51 1.98 1.04
N GLU A 20 12.78 2.13 0.75
CA GLU A 20 13.30 3.04 -0.25
C GLU A 20 13.80 2.26 -1.46
N ALA A 21 13.56 2.79 -2.66
CA ALA A 21 14.10 2.26 -3.91
C ALA A 21 14.40 3.41 -4.88
N ASP A 22 15.15 3.11 -5.93
CA ASP A 22 15.36 4.06 -7.02
C ASP A 22 14.05 4.34 -7.76
N ASP A 23 13.84 5.59 -8.17
CA ASP A 23 12.65 5.97 -8.91
C ASP A 23 12.81 5.69 -10.41
N ALA A 24 12.15 4.64 -10.89
CA ALA A 24 12.16 4.28 -12.30
C ALA A 24 11.48 5.31 -13.21
N LEU A 25 10.63 6.18 -12.64
CA LEU A 25 9.85 7.18 -13.37
C LEU A 25 10.05 8.59 -12.77
N PRO A 26 11.29 9.13 -12.73
CA PRO A 26 11.59 10.35 -11.96
C PRO A 26 10.84 11.60 -12.43
N GLN A 27 10.39 11.62 -13.68
CA GLN A 27 9.63 12.75 -14.24
C GLN A 27 8.10 12.58 -14.13
N ALA A 28 7.62 11.38 -13.79
CA ALA A 28 6.20 11.10 -13.66
C ALA A 28 5.65 11.53 -12.29
N SER A 29 4.33 11.50 -12.14
CA SER A 29 3.67 11.74 -10.85
C SER A 29 3.88 10.60 -9.85
N ALA A 30 3.61 10.86 -8.57
CA ALA A 30 3.63 9.81 -7.55
C ALA A 30 2.59 8.71 -7.82
N MET A 31 1.45 9.07 -8.42
CA MET A 31 0.43 8.09 -8.82
C MET A 31 0.94 7.17 -9.93
N ASP A 32 1.63 7.69 -10.94
CA ASP A 32 2.20 6.87 -12.01
C ASP A 32 3.26 5.91 -11.47
N SER A 33 4.12 6.40 -10.56
CA SER A 33 5.12 5.57 -9.88
C SER A 33 4.44 4.47 -9.04
N TRP A 34 3.36 4.78 -8.32
CA TRP A 34 2.58 3.78 -7.59
C TRP A 34 2.00 2.71 -8.52
N LEU A 35 1.36 3.11 -9.61
CA LEU A 35 0.79 2.19 -10.59
C LEU A 35 1.86 1.29 -11.24
N ALA A 36 3.05 1.84 -11.49
CA ALA A 36 4.17 1.08 -12.01
C ALA A 36 4.66 0.03 -10.99
N VAL A 37 4.81 0.39 -9.72
CA VAL A 37 5.21 -0.53 -8.63
C VAL A 37 4.20 -1.66 -8.49
N VAL A 38 2.89 -1.34 -8.41
CA VAL A 38 1.83 -2.35 -8.29
C VAL A 38 1.71 -3.20 -9.56
N GLY A 39 1.88 -2.59 -10.73
CA GLY A 39 1.85 -3.29 -12.01
C GLY A 39 2.92 -4.39 -12.15
N ARG A 40 4.07 -4.21 -11.50
CA ARG A 40 5.19 -5.15 -11.49
C ARG A 40 5.17 -6.14 -10.33
N THR A 41 4.06 -6.22 -9.58
CA THR A 41 3.91 -7.16 -8.48
C THR A 41 4.22 -8.60 -8.94
N PRO A 42 5.17 -9.31 -8.28
CA PRO A 42 5.51 -10.68 -8.62
C PRO A 42 4.31 -11.62 -8.46
N GLY A 43 4.17 -12.60 -9.36
CA GLY A 43 3.01 -13.51 -9.36
C GLY A 43 2.82 -14.34 -8.08
N TRP A 44 3.88 -14.56 -7.29
CA TRP A 44 3.74 -15.21 -5.99
C TRP A 44 3.00 -14.34 -4.96
N VAL A 45 3.10 -13.01 -5.09
CA VAL A 45 2.36 -12.05 -4.23
C VAL A 45 0.87 -12.13 -4.54
N ASP A 46 0.50 -12.20 -5.84
CA ASP A 46 -0.91 -12.38 -6.24
C ASP A 46 -1.48 -13.68 -5.63
N ARG A 47 -0.71 -14.78 -5.67
CA ARG A 47 -1.12 -16.05 -5.03
C ARG A 47 -1.24 -15.95 -3.50
N ALA A 48 -0.34 -15.22 -2.86
CA ALA A 48 -0.41 -14.97 -1.42
C ALA A 48 -1.67 -14.16 -1.06
N MET A 49 -2.04 -13.18 -1.89
CA MET A 49 -3.28 -12.41 -1.72
C MET A 49 -4.53 -13.27 -1.95
N ASP A 50 -4.54 -14.15 -2.95
CA ASP A 50 -5.64 -15.08 -3.19
C ASP A 50 -5.82 -16.03 -1.98
N LEU A 51 -4.73 -16.60 -1.45
CA LEU A 51 -4.75 -17.44 -0.26
C LEU A 51 -5.25 -16.67 0.97
N ARG A 52 -4.74 -15.46 1.18
CA ARG A 52 -5.19 -14.55 2.24
C ARG A 52 -6.70 -14.33 2.13
N ASN A 53 -7.22 -13.98 0.96
CA ASN A 53 -8.63 -13.71 0.72
C ASN A 53 -9.49 -14.94 1.01
N ALA A 54 -9.05 -16.15 0.62
CA ALA A 54 -9.74 -17.39 0.91
C ALA A 54 -9.82 -17.71 2.43
N ILE A 55 -8.77 -17.37 3.18
CA ILE A 55 -8.74 -17.57 4.65
C ILE A 55 -9.66 -16.55 5.33
N VAL A 56 -9.53 -15.26 4.99
CA VAL A 56 -10.28 -14.20 5.66
C VAL A 56 -11.78 -14.24 5.38
N ALA A 57 -12.19 -14.73 4.20
CA ALA A 57 -13.59 -14.96 3.88
C ALA A 57 -14.26 -15.92 4.86
N ARG A 58 -13.52 -16.90 5.40
CA ARG A 58 -14.03 -17.88 6.39
C ARG A 58 -14.17 -17.33 7.79
N ILE A 59 -13.43 -16.28 8.13
CA ILE A 59 -13.42 -15.66 9.47
C ILE A 59 -14.16 -14.32 9.51
N GLY A 60 -14.89 -13.98 8.42
CA GLY A 60 -15.71 -12.77 8.35
C GLY A 60 -14.93 -11.46 8.22
N LEU A 61 -13.67 -11.52 7.83
CA LEU A 61 -12.90 -10.34 7.43
C LEU A 61 -13.21 -9.97 5.98
N LYS A 62 -13.04 -8.69 5.66
CA LYS A 62 -13.30 -8.14 4.33
C LYS A 62 -12.40 -8.79 3.26
N ASP A 63 -13.01 -9.26 2.18
CA ASP A 63 -12.27 -9.59 0.96
C ASP A 63 -11.79 -8.28 0.33
N LEU A 64 -10.48 -8.13 0.21
CA LEU A 64 -9.87 -6.92 -0.35
C LEU A 64 -9.80 -6.94 -1.88
N GLY A 65 -10.03 -8.09 -2.53
CA GLY A 65 -9.83 -8.22 -3.96
C GLY A 65 -8.34 -8.21 -4.35
N ARG A 66 -8.04 -7.65 -5.52
CA ARG A 66 -6.67 -7.61 -6.07
C ARG A 66 -6.02 -6.25 -5.84
N LEU A 67 -4.69 -6.25 -5.60
CA LEU A 67 -3.89 -5.03 -5.48
C LEU A 67 -3.88 -4.21 -6.78
N LYS A 68 -3.82 -4.90 -7.93
CA LYS A 68 -3.83 -4.23 -9.24
C LYS A 68 -5.19 -3.58 -9.48
N PRO A 69 -5.23 -2.27 -9.78
CA PRO A 69 -6.48 -1.64 -10.20
C PRO A 69 -7.02 -2.34 -11.46
N ALA A 70 -8.33 -2.41 -11.59
CA ALA A 70 -8.93 -2.86 -12.85
C ALA A 70 -8.40 -1.96 -13.96
N GLN A 71 -7.89 -2.57 -15.05
CA GLN A 71 -7.40 -1.83 -16.21
C GLN A 71 -8.52 -0.93 -16.73
N GLY A 72 -8.37 0.35 -16.58
CA GLY A 72 -9.31 1.34 -17.06
C GLY A 72 -8.54 2.58 -17.45
N GLY A 73 -8.39 2.76 -18.75
CA GLY A 73 -8.05 3.93 -19.54
C GLY A 73 -7.38 5.15 -18.88
N ASP A 74 -7.05 6.17 -19.67
CA ASP A 74 -6.49 7.49 -19.28
C ASP A 74 -7.37 8.30 -18.30
N ARG A 75 -7.85 7.65 -17.23
CA ARG A 75 -8.64 8.32 -16.20
C ARG A 75 -7.72 9.01 -15.20
N ALA A 76 -7.88 10.31 -15.07
CA ALA A 76 -7.28 11.05 -13.97
C ALA A 76 -7.90 10.59 -12.63
N TYR A 77 -7.04 10.18 -11.69
CA TYR A 77 -7.47 9.84 -10.33
C TYR A 77 -7.77 11.11 -9.53
N ALA A 78 -8.72 11.02 -8.61
CA ALA A 78 -9.07 12.06 -7.66
C ALA A 78 -9.15 11.51 -6.24
N VAL A 79 -8.99 12.38 -5.23
CA VAL A 79 -9.20 12.01 -3.82
C VAL A 79 -10.61 11.41 -3.66
N GLY A 80 -10.70 10.27 -2.98
CA GLY A 80 -11.92 9.47 -2.83
C GLY A 80 -12.05 8.32 -3.83
N ASP A 81 -11.29 8.31 -4.92
CA ASP A 81 -11.31 7.20 -5.88
C ASP A 81 -10.71 5.91 -5.28
N ARG A 82 -11.15 4.78 -5.82
CA ARG A 82 -10.58 3.46 -5.53
C ARG A 82 -9.38 3.19 -6.43
N VAL A 83 -8.25 2.83 -5.83
CA VAL A 83 -7.02 2.40 -6.50
C VAL A 83 -6.69 0.98 -6.03
N GLY A 84 -7.11 -0.03 -6.78
CA GLY A 84 -7.06 -1.42 -6.32
C GLY A 84 -7.92 -1.62 -5.07
N ILE A 85 -7.30 -2.10 -4.00
CA ILE A 85 -7.97 -2.33 -2.70
C ILE A 85 -8.11 -1.06 -1.85
N PHE A 86 -7.40 0.00 -2.17
CA PHE A 86 -7.31 1.23 -1.37
C PHE A 86 -8.24 2.33 -1.86
N SER A 87 -8.56 3.26 -0.96
CA SER A 87 -9.20 4.53 -1.28
C SER A 87 -8.18 5.66 -1.19
N LEU A 88 -8.12 6.51 -2.20
CA LEU A 88 -7.17 7.62 -2.30
C LEU A 88 -7.55 8.74 -1.32
N GLN A 89 -6.63 9.13 -0.44
CA GLN A 89 -6.83 10.14 0.59
C GLN A 89 -6.05 11.43 0.32
N HIS A 90 -4.90 11.30 -0.33
CA HIS A 90 -4.09 12.43 -0.74
C HIS A 90 -3.47 12.14 -2.11
N LEU A 91 -3.44 13.17 -2.95
CA LEU A 91 -2.88 13.10 -4.30
C LEU A 91 -2.12 14.38 -4.59
N SER A 92 -0.84 14.26 -4.84
CA SER A 92 0.02 15.33 -5.34
C SER A 92 1.03 14.78 -6.34
N GLU A 93 1.82 15.67 -6.95
CA GLU A 93 2.90 15.26 -7.86
C GLU A 93 3.96 14.39 -7.16
N ASP A 94 4.19 14.65 -5.87
CA ASP A 94 5.27 14.01 -5.11
C ASP A 94 4.80 12.96 -4.12
N GLU A 95 3.51 12.92 -3.76
CA GLU A 95 3.00 11.92 -2.81
C GLU A 95 1.58 11.48 -3.12
N VAL A 96 1.34 10.18 -3.02
CA VAL A 96 0.01 9.59 -2.90
C VAL A 96 -0.14 8.92 -1.54
N VAL A 97 -1.29 9.13 -0.88
CA VAL A 97 -1.64 8.43 0.35
C VAL A 97 -2.99 7.76 0.17
N MET A 98 -3.05 6.51 0.53
CA MET A 98 -4.21 5.65 0.38
C MET A 98 -4.52 4.93 1.68
N THR A 99 -5.76 4.53 1.87
CA THR A 99 -6.20 3.78 3.05
C THR A 99 -7.17 2.66 2.68
N ASP A 100 -7.12 1.59 3.44
CA ASP A 100 -8.21 0.65 3.59
C ASP A 100 -8.51 0.50 5.08
N ALA A 101 -9.77 0.72 5.46
CA ALA A 101 -10.21 0.74 6.84
C ALA A 101 -11.42 -0.18 7.03
N ASP A 102 -11.39 -0.98 8.07
CA ASP A 102 -12.52 -1.78 8.50
C ASP A 102 -12.67 -1.79 10.05
N ARG A 103 -13.60 -2.56 10.56
CA ARG A 103 -13.84 -2.68 12.01
C ARG A 103 -12.69 -3.34 12.79
N HIS A 104 -11.70 -3.93 12.13
CA HIS A 104 -10.61 -4.71 12.74
C HIS A 104 -9.27 -4.01 12.68
N LEU A 105 -9.03 -3.28 11.59
CA LEU A 105 -7.78 -2.54 11.37
C LEU A 105 -7.94 -1.43 10.33
N ASP A 106 -7.09 -0.42 10.44
CA ASP A 106 -6.90 0.60 9.42
C ASP A 106 -5.48 0.48 8.87
N VAL A 107 -5.37 0.44 7.54
CA VAL A 107 -4.10 0.43 6.82
C VAL A 107 -3.95 1.74 6.06
N TRP A 108 -2.83 2.39 6.23
CA TRP A 108 -2.42 3.58 5.48
C TRP A 108 -1.15 3.25 4.70
N VAL A 109 -1.17 3.55 3.40
CA VAL A 109 -0.01 3.35 2.51
C VAL A 109 0.30 4.67 1.83
N SER A 110 1.58 5.03 1.78
CA SER A 110 2.07 6.19 1.04
C SER A 110 3.16 5.78 0.08
N LEU A 111 3.18 6.36 -1.12
CA LEU A 111 4.36 6.44 -1.96
C LEU A 111 4.75 7.90 -2.08
N LEU A 112 5.95 8.22 -1.59
CA LEU A 112 6.56 9.54 -1.61
C LEU A 112 7.75 9.55 -2.57
N LYS A 113 7.81 10.54 -3.47
CA LYS A 113 8.96 10.78 -4.36
C LYS A 113 9.95 11.72 -3.69
N LEU A 114 11.20 11.29 -3.60
CA LEU A 114 12.33 12.11 -3.20
C LEU A 114 13.07 12.54 -4.49
N ARG A 115 12.55 13.56 -5.16
CA ARG A 115 13.00 13.94 -6.52
C ARG A 115 14.48 14.29 -6.59
N ALA A 116 15.02 14.98 -5.56
CA ALA A 116 16.43 15.35 -5.52
C ALA A 116 17.35 14.12 -5.49
N GLU A 117 16.94 13.06 -4.81
CA GLU A 117 17.68 11.80 -4.68
C GLU A 117 17.31 10.79 -5.76
N ARG A 118 16.31 11.09 -6.60
CA ARG A 118 15.73 10.19 -7.61
C ARG A 118 15.27 8.86 -6.98
N LYS A 119 14.62 8.94 -5.84
CA LYS A 119 14.13 7.79 -5.07
C LYS A 119 12.65 7.89 -4.79
N ILE A 120 12.07 6.73 -4.51
CA ILE A 120 10.73 6.60 -3.96
C ILE A 120 10.80 5.94 -2.59
N VAL A 121 9.88 6.31 -1.71
CA VAL A 121 9.70 5.67 -0.40
C VAL A 121 8.26 5.18 -0.29
N VAL A 122 8.10 3.87 -0.14
CA VAL A 122 6.80 3.27 0.18
C VAL A 122 6.73 3.05 1.68
N SER A 123 5.72 3.64 2.32
CA SER A 123 5.50 3.55 3.76
C SER A 123 4.15 2.92 4.06
N THR A 124 4.10 2.07 5.08
CA THR A 124 2.87 1.44 5.56
C THR A 124 2.70 1.73 7.05
N VAL A 125 1.48 2.07 7.46
CA VAL A 125 1.11 2.27 8.86
C VAL A 125 -0.19 1.52 9.12
N VAL A 126 -0.26 0.74 10.19
CA VAL A 126 -1.43 -0.07 10.56
C VAL A 126 -1.82 0.22 12.00
N HIS A 127 -3.11 0.49 12.21
CA HIS A 127 -3.75 0.55 13.52
C HIS A 127 -4.70 -0.63 13.65
N VAL A 128 -4.60 -1.38 14.76
CA VAL A 128 -5.40 -2.57 15.03
C VAL A 128 -6.44 -2.26 16.12
N HIS A 129 -7.71 -2.53 15.82
CA HIS A 129 -8.82 -2.14 16.69
C HIS A 129 -9.26 -3.23 17.66
N ASN A 130 -8.93 -4.51 17.38
CA ASN A 130 -9.40 -5.63 18.21
C ASN A 130 -8.52 -6.88 18.12
N ALA A 131 -8.87 -7.90 18.91
CA ALA A 131 -8.10 -9.13 19.00
C ALA A 131 -8.02 -9.89 17.65
N LEU A 132 -9.08 -9.85 16.83
CA LEU A 132 -9.08 -10.50 15.51
C LEU A 132 -8.10 -9.83 14.56
N GLY A 133 -8.04 -8.48 14.56
CA GLY A 133 -7.03 -7.74 13.81
C GLY A 133 -5.60 -8.08 14.25
N ARG A 134 -5.37 -8.22 15.58
CA ARG A 134 -4.05 -8.66 16.10
C ARG A 134 -3.68 -10.05 15.61
N LEU A 135 -4.60 -11.00 15.69
CA LEU A 135 -4.38 -12.37 15.23
C LEU A 135 -4.08 -12.39 13.71
N TYR A 136 -4.79 -11.57 12.93
CA TYR A 136 -4.57 -11.41 11.50
C TYR A 136 -3.17 -10.85 11.20
N MET A 137 -2.69 -9.87 11.96
CA MET A 137 -1.38 -9.25 11.73
C MET A 137 -0.20 -10.17 12.03
N LEU A 138 -0.37 -11.24 12.82
CA LEU A 138 0.72 -12.18 13.14
C LEU A 138 1.36 -12.80 11.88
N PRO A 139 0.61 -13.41 10.94
CA PRO A 139 1.19 -13.88 9.69
C PRO A 139 1.41 -12.75 8.67
N VAL A 140 0.60 -11.70 8.69
CA VAL A 140 0.63 -10.66 7.66
C VAL A 140 1.87 -9.78 7.77
N ALA A 141 2.27 -9.35 8.99
CA ALA A 141 3.41 -8.48 9.18
C ALA A 141 4.74 -9.05 8.64
N PRO A 142 5.12 -10.33 8.93
CA PRO A 142 6.33 -10.90 8.36
C PRO A 142 6.25 -11.07 6.84
N VAL A 143 5.10 -11.45 6.29
CA VAL A 143 4.92 -11.59 4.84
C VAL A 143 4.99 -10.24 4.14
N HIS A 144 4.40 -9.19 4.73
CA HIS A 144 4.45 -7.82 4.21
C HIS A 144 5.89 -7.31 4.05
N ARG A 145 6.77 -7.63 5.02
CA ARG A 145 8.20 -7.28 4.97
C ARG A 145 8.96 -7.97 3.83
N LEU A 146 8.41 -9.01 3.23
CA LEU A 146 8.96 -9.67 2.04
C LEU A 146 8.32 -9.13 0.75
N ILE A 147 7.02 -8.80 0.80
CA ILE A 147 6.25 -8.36 -0.36
C ILE A 147 6.74 -6.98 -0.84
N VAL A 148 6.80 -5.98 0.04
CA VAL A 148 7.11 -4.60 -0.37
C VAL A 148 8.50 -4.48 -0.99
N PRO A 149 9.58 -5.02 -0.37
CA PRO A 149 10.89 -5.04 -1.03
C PRO A 149 10.90 -5.78 -2.37
N ALA A 150 10.18 -6.90 -2.49
CA ALA A 150 10.09 -7.65 -3.74
C ALA A 150 9.39 -6.87 -4.86
N MET A 151 8.37 -6.07 -4.53
CA MET A 151 7.70 -5.18 -5.48
C MET A 151 8.62 -4.05 -5.93
N LEU A 152 9.41 -3.50 -5.01
CA LEU A 152 10.35 -2.40 -5.28
C LEU A 152 11.61 -2.87 -6.03
N ALA A 153 12.09 -4.08 -5.79
CA ALA A 153 13.28 -4.63 -6.46
C ALA A 153 13.10 -4.84 -7.98
N THR A 154 11.85 -4.86 -8.46
CA THR A 154 11.52 -4.97 -9.89
C THR A 154 11.31 -3.60 -10.55
N SER A 155 11.60 -2.53 -9.82
CA SER A 155 11.40 -1.13 -10.27
C SER A 155 12.51 -0.69 -11.22
#